data_8609f0d29deddbe5cca3c3ceea38f565
#
_entry.id   8609f0d29deddbe5cca3c3ceea38f565
#
_cell.length_a   1.000
_cell.length_b   1.000
_cell.length_c   1.000
_cell.angle_alpha   90.00
_cell.angle_beta   90.00
_cell.angle_gamma   90.00
#
_symmetry.space_group_name_H-M   'P 1'
#
loop_
_entity.id
_entity.type
_entity.pdbx_description
1 polymer ?
#
loop_
_entity_poly.entity_id
_entity_poly.type
_entity_poly.pdbx_seq_one_letter_code
_entity_poly.pdbx_strand_id
1 'polypeptide(L)'
;MNKIIVEVSVGELLDKISILEIKKEKIKDPEKLKFISNEHSILKDQLEKNVKSDDKLNKLFQDLKEINAKLWVIEDDKRDCEKNKDFGDKFIKLSRDVHFLNDDRAKVKLEMNNHTGSSIKEIKEYTNY
;
A
#
# COMPACT_ATOMS: atom_id res chain seq x y z
N MET A 1 3.90 27.04 -7.69
CA MET A 1 3.93 25.57 -7.57
C MET A 1 3.44 25.14 -6.21
N ASN A 2 2.43 24.31 -6.18
CA ASN A 2 1.82 23.90 -4.92
C ASN A 2 2.46 22.63 -4.39
N LYS A 3 3.05 22.73 -3.18
CA LYS A 3 3.64 21.64 -2.45
C LYS A 3 2.97 21.59 -1.09
N ILE A 4 2.37 20.46 -0.77
CA ILE A 4 1.70 20.26 0.51
C ILE A 4 2.48 19.23 1.31
N ILE A 5 2.81 19.59 2.55
CA ILE A 5 3.52 18.73 3.48
C ILE A 5 2.56 18.36 4.59
N VAL A 6 2.42 17.06 4.84
CA VAL A 6 1.64 16.54 5.97
C VAL A 6 2.48 15.53 6.73
N GLU A 7 2.26 15.44 8.02
CA GLU A 7 2.89 14.40 8.83
C GLU A 7 2.15 13.08 8.62
N VAL A 8 2.91 12.02 8.39
CA VAL A 8 2.38 10.66 8.23
C VAL A 8 3.12 9.69 9.15
N SER A 9 2.49 8.55 9.44
CA SER A 9 3.15 7.47 10.16
C SER A 9 4.21 6.79 9.29
N VAL A 10 5.14 6.08 9.92
CA VAL A 10 6.13 5.28 9.20
C VAL A 10 5.44 4.23 8.32
N GLY A 11 4.41 3.55 8.86
CA GLY A 11 3.63 2.56 8.12
C GLY A 11 2.96 3.16 6.89
N GLU A 12 2.41 4.36 6.99
CA GLU A 12 1.78 5.04 5.85
C GLU A 12 2.81 5.37 4.76
N LEU A 13 3.98 5.86 5.15
CA LEU A 13 5.04 6.17 4.19
C LEU A 13 5.50 4.92 3.45
N LEU A 14 5.75 3.84 4.18
CA LEU A 14 6.18 2.56 3.57
C LEU A 14 5.09 1.95 2.69
N ASP A 15 3.83 2.09 3.07
CA ASP A 15 2.70 1.65 2.27
C ASP A 15 2.69 2.38 0.91
N LYS A 16 2.81 3.69 0.91
CA LYS A 16 2.88 4.49 -0.32
C LYS A 16 4.06 4.08 -1.20
N ILE A 17 5.22 3.86 -0.60
CA ILE A 17 6.42 3.45 -1.35
C ILE A 17 6.20 2.07 -1.99
N SER A 18 5.62 1.11 -1.25
CA SER A 18 5.35 -0.22 -1.79
C SER A 18 4.40 -0.17 -2.99
N ILE A 19 3.36 0.65 -2.91
CA ILE A 19 2.40 0.82 -4.00
C ILE A 19 3.07 1.46 -5.23
N LEU A 20 3.94 2.44 -5.01
CA LEU A 20 4.69 3.07 -6.11
C LEU A 20 5.61 2.06 -6.81
N GLU A 21 6.24 1.17 -6.05
CA GLU A 21 7.07 0.10 -6.63
C GLU A 21 6.24 -0.85 -7.49
N ILE A 22 5.03 -1.21 -7.04
CA ILE A 22 4.11 -2.03 -7.82
C ILE A 22 3.68 -1.31 -9.10
N LYS A 23 3.37 -0.02 -9.00
CA LYS A 23 3.03 0.80 -10.18
C LYS A 23 4.16 0.82 -11.19
N LYS A 24 5.41 0.94 -10.75
CA LYS A 24 6.58 0.90 -11.65
C LYS A 24 6.70 -0.43 -12.38
N GLU A 25 6.32 -1.53 -11.74
CA GLU A 25 6.34 -2.86 -12.35
C GLU A 25 5.19 -3.09 -13.33
N LYS A 26 4.01 -2.50 -13.06
CA LYS A 26 2.77 -2.79 -13.80
C LYS A 26 2.45 -1.80 -14.91
N ILE A 27 2.80 -0.53 -14.73
CA ILE A 27 2.44 0.55 -15.66
C ILE A 27 3.52 0.68 -16.73
N LYS A 28 3.10 0.79 -17.99
CA LYS A 28 3.99 0.83 -19.15
C LYS A 28 4.07 2.21 -19.81
N ASP A 29 3.10 3.09 -19.57
CA ASP A 29 3.05 4.42 -20.15
C ASP A 29 4.25 5.27 -19.66
N PRO A 30 5.12 5.76 -20.56
CA PRO A 30 6.31 6.52 -20.16
C PRO A 30 6.02 7.80 -19.38
N GLU A 31 4.95 8.52 -19.71
CA GLU A 31 4.58 9.75 -19.00
C GLU A 31 4.13 9.45 -17.58
N LYS A 32 3.29 8.43 -17.41
CA LYS A 32 2.85 7.99 -16.07
C LYS A 32 4.03 7.50 -15.24
N LEU A 33 4.94 6.74 -15.85
CA LEU A 33 6.14 6.25 -15.16
C LEU A 33 7.04 7.39 -14.69
N LYS A 34 7.11 8.48 -15.43
CA LYS A 34 7.88 9.66 -15.04
C LYS A 34 7.36 10.26 -13.74
N PHE A 35 6.03 10.42 -13.62
CA PHE A 35 5.41 10.93 -12.40
C PHE A 35 5.57 9.94 -11.23
N ILE A 36 5.39 8.65 -11.49
CA ILE A 36 5.55 7.61 -10.48
C ILE A 36 6.98 7.57 -9.95
N SER A 37 7.97 7.61 -10.82
CA SER A 37 9.38 7.61 -10.44
C SER A 37 9.76 8.84 -9.65
N ASN A 38 9.22 10.00 -10.00
CA ASN A 38 9.44 11.24 -9.25
C ASN A 38 8.87 11.16 -7.84
N GLU A 39 7.63 10.71 -7.70
CA GLU A 39 7.00 10.53 -6.40
C GLU A 39 7.76 9.51 -5.55
N HIS A 40 8.12 8.37 -6.15
CA HIS A 40 8.91 7.34 -5.46
C HIS A 40 10.22 7.89 -4.93
N SER A 41 10.95 8.65 -5.75
CA SER A 41 12.21 9.26 -5.36
C SER A 41 12.07 10.22 -4.18
N ILE A 42 11.03 11.07 -4.19
CA ILE A 42 10.74 12.02 -3.11
C ILE A 42 10.45 11.27 -1.80
N LEU A 43 9.59 10.27 -1.86
CA LEU A 43 9.20 9.52 -0.65
C LEU A 43 10.33 8.65 -0.14
N LYS A 44 11.12 8.06 -1.02
CA LYS A 44 12.29 7.26 -0.65
C LYS A 44 13.33 8.10 0.08
N ASP A 45 13.55 9.34 -0.38
CA ASP A 45 14.44 10.30 0.26
C ASP A 45 13.97 10.64 1.69
N GLN A 46 12.67 10.85 1.87
CA GLN A 46 12.09 11.08 3.20
C GLN A 46 12.28 9.87 4.12
N LEU A 47 12.13 8.67 3.59
CA LEU A 47 12.35 7.45 4.35
C LEU A 47 13.81 7.36 4.84
N GLU A 48 14.76 7.57 3.95
CA GLU A 48 16.20 7.47 4.26
C GLU A 48 16.65 8.52 5.28
N LYS A 49 16.05 9.71 5.24
CA LYS A 49 16.39 10.79 6.19
C LYS A 49 15.80 10.58 7.58
N ASN A 50 14.67 9.89 7.70
CA ASN A 50 13.90 9.88 8.93
C ASN A 50 13.77 8.51 9.60
N VAL A 51 14.06 7.43 8.90
CA VAL A 51 13.84 6.08 9.41
C VAL A 51 15.10 5.25 9.22
N LYS A 52 15.55 4.64 10.31
CA LYS A 52 16.68 3.72 10.27
C LYS A 52 16.17 2.33 9.83
N SER A 53 16.77 1.80 8.77
CA SER A 53 16.45 0.47 8.25
C SER A 53 17.05 -0.63 9.12
N ASP A 54 16.33 -1.71 9.30
CA ASP A 54 16.82 -2.96 9.90
C ASP A 54 16.13 -4.16 9.26
N ASP A 55 16.57 -5.37 9.61
CA ASP A 55 16.06 -6.60 9.02
C ASP A 55 14.56 -6.80 9.26
N LYS A 56 14.08 -6.46 10.46
CA LYS A 56 12.66 -6.60 10.80
C LYS A 56 11.81 -5.65 9.95
N LEU A 57 12.22 -4.40 9.81
CA LEU A 57 11.50 -3.42 9.01
C LEU A 57 11.48 -3.85 7.53
N ASN A 58 12.60 -4.34 7.02
CA ASN A 58 12.70 -4.83 5.64
C ASN A 58 11.76 -6.01 5.41
N LYS A 59 11.64 -6.94 6.36
CA LYS A 59 10.70 -8.07 6.28
C LYS A 59 9.26 -7.59 6.27
N LEU A 60 8.91 -6.67 7.16
CA LEU A 60 7.58 -6.06 7.22
C LEU A 60 7.25 -5.34 5.90
N PHE A 61 8.23 -4.66 5.31
CA PHE A 61 8.03 -4.01 4.01
C PHE A 61 7.72 -5.03 2.90
N GLN A 62 8.43 -6.14 2.85
CA GLN A 62 8.15 -7.19 1.87
C GLN A 62 6.76 -7.79 2.07
N ASP A 63 6.36 -8.04 3.31
CA ASP A 63 5.01 -8.52 3.62
C ASP A 63 3.95 -7.53 3.14
N LEU A 64 4.15 -6.24 3.39
CA LEU A 64 3.23 -5.19 2.95
C LEU A 64 3.14 -5.12 1.43
N LYS A 65 4.27 -5.18 0.75
CA LYS A 65 4.30 -5.16 -0.72
C LYS A 65 3.58 -6.37 -1.31
N GLU A 66 3.73 -7.55 -0.74
CA GLU A 66 3.00 -8.74 -1.18
C GLU A 66 1.49 -8.58 -1.02
N ILE A 67 1.04 -8.03 0.10
CA ILE A 67 -0.38 -7.74 0.34
C ILE A 67 -0.90 -6.74 -0.70
N ASN A 68 -0.17 -5.66 -0.92
CA ASN A 68 -0.57 -4.64 -1.90
C ASN A 68 -0.56 -5.17 -3.34
N ALA A 69 0.36 -6.08 -3.67
CA ALA A 69 0.38 -6.73 -4.99
C ALA A 69 -0.85 -7.61 -5.22
N LYS A 70 -1.28 -8.34 -4.18
CA LYS A 70 -2.52 -9.13 -4.25
C LYS A 70 -3.75 -8.23 -4.40
N LEU A 71 -3.79 -7.14 -3.65
CA LEU A 71 -4.88 -6.15 -3.77
C LEU A 71 -4.94 -5.54 -5.16
N TRP A 72 -3.80 -5.24 -5.76
CA TRP A 72 -3.73 -4.73 -7.13
C TRP A 72 -4.44 -5.66 -8.11
N VAL A 73 -4.12 -6.95 -8.06
CA VAL A 73 -4.73 -7.96 -8.94
C VAL A 73 -6.23 -8.09 -8.68
N ILE A 74 -6.63 -8.13 -7.41
CA ILE A 74 -8.04 -8.26 -7.02
C ILE A 74 -8.86 -7.06 -7.49
N GLU A 75 -8.34 -5.86 -7.33
CA GLU A 75 -9.02 -4.64 -7.79
C GLU A 75 -9.20 -4.63 -9.30
N ASP A 76 -8.21 -5.10 -10.04
CA ASP A 76 -8.30 -5.24 -11.51
C ASP A 76 -9.35 -6.28 -11.89
N ASP A 77 -9.34 -7.44 -11.24
CA ASP A 77 -10.30 -8.51 -11.48
C ASP A 77 -11.74 -8.07 -11.16
N LYS A 78 -11.93 -7.28 -10.10
CA LYS A 78 -13.23 -6.69 -9.77
C LYS A 78 -13.73 -5.75 -10.87
N ARG A 79 -12.83 -4.96 -11.44
CA ARG A 79 -13.18 -4.08 -12.56
C ARG A 79 -13.55 -4.86 -13.80
N ASP A 80 -12.92 -5.99 -14.05
CA ASP A 80 -13.31 -6.90 -15.12
C ASP A 80 -14.73 -7.48 -14.89
N CYS A 81 -15.03 -7.86 -13.66
CA CYS A 81 -16.38 -8.29 -13.29
C CYS A 81 -17.42 -7.19 -13.54
N GLU A 82 -17.11 -5.97 -13.18
CA GLU A 82 -17.98 -4.80 -13.41
C GLU A 82 -18.22 -4.58 -14.91
N LYS A 83 -17.16 -4.63 -15.71
CA LYS A 83 -17.21 -4.48 -17.16
C LYS A 83 -18.10 -5.55 -17.80
N ASN A 84 -18.02 -6.79 -17.32
CA ASN A 84 -18.77 -7.93 -17.85
C ASN A 84 -20.12 -8.12 -17.14
N LYS A 85 -20.49 -7.26 -16.20
CA LYS A 85 -21.71 -7.38 -15.40
C LYS A 85 -21.81 -8.70 -14.65
N ASP A 86 -20.67 -9.24 -14.23
CA ASP A 86 -20.58 -10.47 -13.46
C ASP A 86 -20.54 -10.12 -11.97
N PHE A 87 -21.65 -10.26 -11.28
CA PHE A 87 -21.81 -9.99 -9.86
C PHE A 87 -22.09 -11.26 -9.06
N GLY A 88 -21.72 -12.40 -9.62
CA GLY A 88 -21.92 -13.72 -9.00
C GLY A 88 -20.80 -14.08 -8.01
N ASP A 89 -20.56 -15.37 -7.86
CA ASP A 89 -19.65 -15.92 -6.86
C ASP A 89 -18.22 -15.39 -6.97
N LYS A 90 -17.73 -15.19 -8.18
CA LYS A 90 -16.39 -14.64 -8.42
C LYS A 90 -16.27 -13.22 -7.83
N PHE A 91 -17.24 -12.35 -8.14
CA PHE A 91 -17.25 -10.98 -7.63
C PHE A 91 -17.35 -10.94 -6.10
N ILE A 92 -18.21 -11.80 -5.54
CA ILE A 92 -18.39 -11.90 -4.10
C ILE A 92 -17.08 -12.32 -3.41
N LYS A 93 -16.41 -13.34 -3.94
CA LYS A 93 -15.12 -13.79 -3.38
C LYS A 93 -14.07 -12.69 -3.42
N LEU A 94 -13.92 -12.01 -4.56
CA LEU A 94 -12.98 -10.90 -4.72
C LEU A 94 -13.27 -9.79 -3.72
N SER A 95 -14.55 -9.43 -3.55
CA SER A 95 -14.97 -8.40 -2.62
C SER A 95 -14.67 -8.77 -1.16
N ARG A 96 -14.84 -10.03 -0.80
CA ARG A 96 -14.48 -10.51 0.55
C ARG A 96 -12.98 -10.48 0.77
N ASP A 97 -12.19 -10.90 -0.20
CA ASP A 97 -10.73 -10.90 -0.12
C ASP A 97 -10.17 -9.49 0.11
N VAL A 98 -10.82 -8.46 -0.44
CA VAL A 98 -10.40 -7.05 -0.25
C VAL A 98 -10.37 -6.68 1.24
N HIS A 99 -11.42 -6.96 1.99
CA HIS A 99 -11.42 -6.53 3.40
C HIS A 99 -10.50 -7.40 4.26
N PHE A 100 -10.35 -8.69 3.98
CA PHE A 100 -9.39 -9.54 4.68
C PHE A 100 -7.95 -9.06 4.44
N LEU A 101 -7.60 -8.76 3.20
CA LEU A 101 -6.26 -8.27 2.87
C LEU A 101 -6.01 -6.87 3.43
N ASN A 102 -7.01 -6.00 3.45
CA ASN A 102 -6.87 -4.69 4.07
C ASN A 102 -6.70 -4.80 5.60
N ASP A 103 -7.30 -5.79 6.24
CA ASP A 103 -7.05 -6.05 7.65
C ASP A 103 -5.59 -6.47 7.89
N ASP A 104 -5.07 -7.36 7.05
CA ASP A 104 -3.65 -7.77 7.13
C ASP A 104 -2.72 -6.58 6.87
N ARG A 105 -3.06 -5.75 5.89
CA ARG A 105 -2.32 -4.53 5.58
C ARG A 105 -2.25 -3.59 6.77
N ALA A 106 -3.39 -3.36 7.44
CA ALA A 106 -3.44 -2.50 8.61
C ALA A 106 -2.58 -3.05 9.77
N LYS A 107 -2.58 -4.37 9.96
CA LYS A 107 -1.74 -5.02 10.99
C LYS A 107 -0.26 -4.82 10.72
N VAL A 108 0.18 -5.01 9.49
CA VAL A 108 1.60 -4.82 9.13
C VAL A 108 2.01 -3.37 9.31
N LYS A 109 1.18 -2.42 8.90
CA LYS A 109 1.45 -0.99 9.08
C LYS A 109 1.57 -0.63 10.56
N LEU A 110 0.69 -1.19 11.40
CA LEU A 110 0.75 -0.94 12.85
C LEU A 110 2.02 -1.55 13.45
N GLU A 111 2.43 -2.74 13.04
CA GLU A 111 3.69 -3.34 13.48
C GLU A 111 4.89 -2.49 13.09
N MET A 112 4.90 -1.92 11.89
CA MET A 112 5.94 -0.97 11.45
C MET A 112 5.99 0.24 12.38
N ASN A 113 4.83 0.82 12.70
CA ASN A 113 4.74 1.99 13.57
C ASN A 113 5.25 1.67 14.98
N ASN A 114 4.87 0.53 15.52
CA ASN A 114 5.32 0.11 16.85
C ASN A 114 6.82 -0.21 16.88
N HIS A 115 7.32 -0.88 15.85
CA HIS A 115 8.74 -1.24 15.76
C HIS A 115 9.66 -0.02 15.63
N THR A 116 9.24 0.97 14.85
CA THR A 116 10.06 2.17 14.58
C THR A 116 9.82 3.30 15.59
N GLY A 117 8.83 3.17 16.44
CA GLY A 117 8.45 4.26 17.37
C GLY A 117 7.84 5.45 16.65
N SER A 118 7.04 5.20 15.60
CA SER A 118 6.36 6.27 14.87
C SER A 118 5.54 7.14 15.82
N SER A 119 5.68 8.48 15.69
CA SER A 119 4.93 9.43 16.50
C SER A 119 3.44 9.45 16.13
N ILE A 120 3.11 9.04 14.91
CA ILE A 120 1.74 8.94 14.44
C ILE A 120 1.42 7.47 14.19
N LYS A 121 0.25 7.02 14.65
CA LYS A 121 -0.26 5.67 14.43
C LYS A 121 -1.69 5.75 13.95
N GLU A 122 -1.97 5.18 12.79
CA GLU A 122 -3.33 5.06 12.29
C GLU A 122 -4.07 3.98 13.07
N ILE A 123 -5.23 4.32 13.59
CA ILE A 123 -6.09 3.40 14.34
C ILE A 123 -7.31 3.10 13.49
N LYS A 124 -7.65 1.83 13.37
CA LYS A 124 -8.83 1.35 12.67
C LYS A 124 -9.74 0.61 13.63
N GLU A 125 -11.04 0.84 13.47
CA GLU A 125 -12.06 0.17 14.26
C GLU A 125 -13.20 -0.23 13.33
N TYR A 126 -13.34 -1.52 13.11
CA TYR A 126 -14.38 -2.09 12.26
C TYR A 126 -15.19 -3.11 13.02
N THR A 127 -16.36 -3.46 12.48
CA THR A 127 -17.16 -4.55 12.99
C THR A 127 -16.35 -5.86 13.02
N ASN A 128 -16.38 -6.55 14.14
CA ASN A 128 -15.75 -7.87 14.26
C ASN A 128 -16.56 -8.92 13.50
N TYR A 129 -15.88 -9.84 12.87
CA TYR A 129 -16.52 -10.90 12.11
C TYR A 129 -15.81 -12.24 12.28
#